data_aa279f0957b4fc7a7032e115cca09ca0
#
_entry.id   aa279f0957b4fc7a7032e115cca09ca0
#
_cell.length_a   1.000
_cell.length_b   1.000
_cell.length_c   1.000
_cell.angle_alpha   90.00
_cell.angle_beta   90.00
_cell.angle_gamma   90.00
#
_symmetry.space_group_name_H-M   'P 1'
#
loop_
_entity.id
_entity.type
_entity.pdbx_description
1 polymer ?
#
loop_
_entity_poly.entity_id
_entity_poly.type
_entity_poly.pdbx_seq_one_letter_code
_entity_poly.pdbx_strand_id
1 'polypeptide(L)'
;MDIKKDHINFAVGPVQISEEISRIGADPVPYFRTPDFSALMKENEALLKEFMDAPEDARAVFLTGSGTASMDAVTQNVFTKDDRLLVVAGGSFGHRFCEICEVYGIPHTAIELRQGHALTPADLAPYAGQGYTGFLVNMHETSTGVLYDMDMISAFCRENGLVLVVDAISAFLADD
;
A
#
# COMPACT_ATOMS: atom_id res chain seq x y z
N MET A 1 34.95 2.20 0.98
CA MET A 1 34.15 2.66 2.12
C MET A 1 33.67 1.41 2.83
N ASP A 2 34.29 1.03 3.97
CA ASP A 2 33.84 -0.12 4.74
C ASP A 2 32.53 0.25 5.42
N ILE A 3 31.42 -0.23 4.86
CA ILE A 3 30.12 -0.18 5.55
C ILE A 3 30.27 -1.15 6.72
N LYS A 4 30.28 -0.63 7.94
CA LYS A 4 30.40 -1.44 9.14
C LYS A 4 29.27 -2.46 9.16
N LYS A 5 29.62 -3.74 9.05
CA LYS A 5 28.68 -4.88 9.11
C LYS A 5 27.90 -4.99 10.45
N ASP A 6 28.27 -4.18 11.44
CA ASP A 6 27.72 -4.20 12.78
C ASP A 6 26.61 -3.16 13.02
N HIS A 7 26.13 -2.50 11.94
CA HIS A 7 25.04 -1.54 12.06
C HIS A 7 23.70 -2.26 11.97
N ILE A 8 22.90 -2.16 13.01
CA ILE A 8 21.52 -2.65 13.00
C ILE A 8 20.61 -1.50 12.60
N ASN A 9 19.84 -1.70 11.53
CA ASN A 9 18.87 -0.73 11.05
C ASN A 9 17.50 -1.02 11.69
N PHE A 10 16.96 -0.06 12.42
CA PHE A 10 15.62 -0.12 13.01
C PHE A 10 14.59 0.71 12.25
N ALA A 11 14.93 1.20 11.04
CA ALA A 11 13.94 1.88 10.20
C ALA A 11 12.87 0.87 9.72
N VAL A 12 11.63 1.33 9.63
CA VAL A 12 10.51 0.54 9.06
C VAL A 12 10.65 0.31 7.55
N GLY A 13 11.54 1.04 6.90
CA GLY A 13 11.88 0.88 5.49
C GLY A 13 12.79 2.01 5.01
N PRO A 14 13.76 1.72 4.10
CA PRO A 14 14.22 0.39 3.67
C PRO A 14 14.84 -0.43 4.83
N VAL A 15 14.49 -1.70 4.89
CA VAL A 15 15.01 -2.65 5.90
C VAL A 15 16.36 -3.24 5.49
N GLN A 16 17.07 -3.85 6.45
CA GLN A 16 18.25 -4.64 6.11
C GLN A 16 17.83 -5.91 5.38
N ILE A 17 18.47 -6.16 4.25
CA ILE A 17 18.28 -7.41 3.48
C ILE A 17 19.31 -8.47 3.91
N SER A 18 18.93 -9.75 3.85
CA SER A 18 19.83 -10.85 4.14
C SER A 18 20.95 -10.97 3.09
N GLU A 19 22.05 -11.65 3.42
CA GLU A 19 23.11 -11.92 2.46
C GLU A 19 22.62 -12.73 1.26
N GLU A 20 21.66 -13.63 1.47
CA GLU A 20 21.05 -14.45 0.42
C GLU A 20 20.33 -13.58 -0.61
N ILE A 21 19.47 -12.67 -0.16
CA ILE A 21 18.75 -11.72 -1.03
C ILE A 21 19.74 -10.77 -1.72
N SER A 22 20.77 -10.31 -1.01
CA SER A 22 21.82 -9.46 -1.61
C SER A 22 22.56 -10.15 -2.75
N ARG A 23 22.78 -11.48 -2.65
CA ARG A 23 23.43 -12.26 -3.73
C ARG A 23 22.56 -12.32 -4.98
N ILE A 24 21.25 -12.54 -4.83
CA ILE A 24 20.30 -12.50 -5.95
C ILE A 24 20.38 -11.17 -6.69
N GLY A 25 20.43 -10.05 -5.95
CA GLY A 25 20.57 -8.72 -6.54
C GLY A 25 21.90 -8.47 -7.26
N ALA A 26 22.92 -9.29 -7.03
CA ALA A 26 24.23 -9.21 -7.72
C ALA A 26 24.29 -10.04 -9.01
N ASP A 27 23.34 -10.90 -9.24
CA ASP A 27 23.28 -11.72 -10.46
C ASP A 27 22.84 -10.90 -11.68
N PRO A 28 23.28 -11.27 -12.89
CA PRO A 28 22.81 -10.63 -14.11
C PRO A 28 21.31 -10.67 -14.25
N VAL A 29 20.70 -9.53 -14.57
CA VAL A 29 19.25 -9.43 -14.77
C VAL A 29 18.84 -10.31 -15.96
N PRO A 30 17.87 -11.24 -15.80
CA PRO A 30 17.37 -12.05 -16.90
C PRO A 30 16.73 -11.19 -17.99
N TYR A 31 16.90 -11.58 -19.25
CA TYR A 31 16.27 -10.86 -20.34
C TYR A 31 14.75 -11.07 -20.32
N PHE A 32 14.00 -9.98 -20.17
CA PHE A 32 12.56 -10.01 -19.91
C PHE A 32 11.68 -10.56 -21.06
N ARG A 33 12.20 -10.63 -22.32
CA ARG A 33 11.46 -11.18 -23.46
C ARG A 33 11.76 -12.65 -23.71
N THR A 34 11.76 -13.44 -22.66
CA THR A 34 12.01 -14.90 -22.73
C THR A 34 10.87 -15.67 -22.06
N PRO A 35 10.65 -16.93 -22.45
CA PRO A 35 9.73 -17.83 -21.74
C PRO A 35 10.10 -18.00 -20.26
N ASP A 36 11.39 -18.07 -19.94
CA ASP A 36 11.89 -18.25 -18.57
C ASP A 36 11.54 -17.05 -17.69
N PHE A 37 11.70 -15.81 -18.20
CA PHE A 37 11.28 -14.63 -17.47
C PHE A 37 9.76 -14.59 -17.28
N SER A 38 8.99 -15.02 -18.29
CA SER A 38 7.53 -15.12 -18.16
C SER A 38 7.11 -16.16 -17.12
N ALA A 39 7.84 -17.28 -17.00
CA ALA A 39 7.60 -18.28 -15.97
C ALA A 39 7.89 -17.72 -14.57
N LEU A 40 9.02 -17.02 -14.40
CA LEU A 40 9.40 -16.34 -13.16
C LEU A 40 8.32 -15.34 -12.70
N MET A 41 7.80 -14.53 -13.61
CA MET A 41 6.76 -13.55 -13.26
C MET A 41 5.44 -14.19 -12.85
N LYS A 42 5.07 -15.33 -13.47
CA LYS A 42 3.88 -16.10 -13.08
C LYS A 42 4.06 -16.77 -11.73
N GLU A 43 5.25 -17.26 -11.43
CA GLU A 43 5.59 -17.81 -10.12
C GLU A 43 5.48 -16.73 -9.04
N ASN A 44 6.05 -15.54 -9.28
CA ASN A 44 5.94 -14.41 -8.36
C ASN A 44 4.47 -14.00 -8.12
N GLU A 45 3.63 -13.98 -9.15
CA GLU A 45 2.19 -13.71 -9.00
C GLU A 45 1.52 -14.79 -8.13
N ALA A 46 1.85 -16.07 -8.35
CA ALA A 46 1.28 -17.17 -7.58
C ALA A 46 1.68 -17.10 -6.10
N LEU A 47 2.95 -16.83 -5.81
CA LEU A 47 3.47 -16.68 -4.46
C LEU A 47 2.82 -15.49 -3.73
N LEU A 48 2.69 -14.32 -4.38
CA LEU A 48 2.01 -13.17 -3.79
C LEU A 48 0.55 -13.50 -3.44
N LYS A 49 -0.17 -14.17 -4.33
CA LYS A 49 -1.56 -14.58 -4.09
C LYS A 49 -1.66 -15.55 -2.90
N GLU A 50 -0.72 -16.49 -2.79
CA GLU A 50 -0.66 -17.44 -1.67
C GLU A 50 -0.40 -16.68 -0.34
N PHE A 51 0.60 -15.79 -0.29
CA PHE A 51 0.91 -15.02 0.91
C PHE A 51 -0.20 -14.05 1.35
N MET A 52 -1.03 -13.60 0.41
CA MET A 52 -2.14 -12.69 0.70
C MET A 52 -3.46 -13.40 0.94
N ASP A 53 -3.49 -14.73 0.90
CA ASP A 53 -4.75 -15.51 0.86
C ASP A 53 -5.77 -14.91 -0.14
N ALA A 54 -5.25 -14.50 -1.30
CA ALA A 54 -6.01 -13.75 -2.28
C ALA A 54 -6.96 -14.67 -3.08
N PRO A 55 -8.12 -14.18 -3.53
CA PRO A 55 -9.04 -14.93 -4.38
C PRO A 55 -8.37 -15.46 -5.65
N GLU A 56 -8.90 -16.55 -6.21
CA GLU A 56 -8.33 -17.20 -7.40
C GLU A 56 -8.25 -16.26 -8.60
N ASP A 57 -9.22 -15.37 -8.76
CA ASP A 57 -9.30 -14.37 -9.82
C ASP A 57 -8.47 -13.11 -9.58
N ALA A 58 -7.83 -12.97 -8.41
CA ALA A 58 -6.92 -11.87 -8.11
C ALA A 58 -5.72 -11.87 -9.06
N ARG A 59 -5.20 -10.68 -9.35
CA ARG A 59 -4.06 -10.47 -10.26
C ARG A 59 -2.99 -9.61 -9.58
N ALA A 60 -1.72 -9.91 -9.84
CA ALA A 60 -0.61 -9.08 -9.44
C ALA A 60 -0.07 -8.29 -10.63
N VAL A 61 0.14 -7.00 -10.45
CA VAL A 61 0.79 -6.12 -11.42
C VAL A 61 2.10 -5.63 -10.83
N PHE A 62 3.21 -5.94 -11.50
CA PHE A 62 4.55 -5.54 -11.07
C PHE A 62 4.97 -4.26 -11.77
N LEU A 63 5.18 -3.20 -11.00
CA LEU A 63 5.65 -1.91 -11.51
C LEU A 63 7.09 -1.66 -11.08
N THR A 64 7.93 -1.23 -12.02
CA THR A 64 9.25 -0.74 -11.69
C THR A 64 9.14 0.71 -11.20
N GLY A 65 9.33 0.91 -9.91
CA GLY A 65 9.19 2.24 -9.30
C GLY A 65 9.25 2.20 -7.78
N SER A 66 8.90 3.31 -7.16
CA SER A 66 8.74 3.41 -5.71
C SER A 66 7.34 3.00 -5.27
N GLY A 67 7.11 2.84 -3.95
CA GLY A 67 5.76 2.68 -3.39
C GLY A 67 4.80 3.80 -3.82
N THR A 68 5.28 5.04 -3.91
CA THR A 68 4.48 6.17 -4.44
C THR A 68 4.03 5.93 -5.89
N ALA A 69 4.84 5.27 -6.73
CA ALA A 69 4.41 4.94 -8.09
C ALA A 69 3.27 3.92 -8.10
N SER A 70 3.24 3.00 -7.14
CA SER A 70 2.12 2.06 -6.97
C SER A 70 0.87 2.75 -6.43
N MET A 71 1.00 3.66 -5.46
CA MET A 71 -0.10 4.50 -4.97
C MET A 71 -0.73 5.32 -6.10
N ASP A 72 0.11 5.95 -6.92
CA ASP A 72 -0.30 6.72 -8.10
C ASP A 72 -1.02 5.82 -9.12
N ALA A 73 -0.41 4.70 -9.47
CA ALA A 73 -0.98 3.76 -10.43
C ALA A 73 -2.34 3.19 -9.98
N VAL A 74 -2.49 2.77 -8.72
CA VAL A 74 -3.77 2.22 -8.23
C VAL A 74 -4.84 3.31 -8.21
N THR A 75 -4.52 4.51 -7.72
CA THR A 75 -5.50 5.60 -7.59
C THR A 75 -6.07 5.99 -8.95
N GLN A 76 -5.24 6.24 -9.97
CA GLN A 76 -5.70 6.66 -11.29
C GLN A 76 -6.35 5.56 -12.14
N ASN A 77 -6.12 4.27 -11.82
CA ASN A 77 -6.70 3.17 -12.57
C ASN A 77 -7.99 2.61 -11.93
N VAL A 78 -8.17 2.81 -10.63
CA VAL A 78 -9.36 2.34 -9.91
C VAL A 78 -10.43 3.41 -9.84
N PHE A 79 -10.04 4.69 -9.75
CA PHE A 79 -10.96 5.80 -9.54
C PHE A 79 -10.91 6.85 -10.64
N THR A 80 -12.01 7.57 -10.77
CA THR A 80 -12.23 8.63 -11.76
C THR A 80 -12.70 9.92 -11.08
N LYS A 81 -12.95 10.96 -11.88
CA LYS A 81 -13.52 12.24 -11.38
C LYS A 81 -14.98 12.12 -10.92
N ASP A 82 -15.64 11.03 -11.24
CA ASP A 82 -17.02 10.75 -10.82
C ASP A 82 -17.06 10.04 -9.46
N ASP A 83 -15.92 9.60 -8.96
CA ASP A 83 -15.77 8.99 -7.65
C ASP A 83 -15.61 10.04 -6.54
N ARG A 84 -15.87 9.60 -5.30
CA ARG A 84 -15.69 10.41 -4.10
C ARG A 84 -15.00 9.58 -3.03
N LEU A 85 -13.79 9.94 -2.68
CA LEU A 85 -12.91 9.11 -1.86
C LEU A 85 -12.79 9.62 -0.42
N LEU A 86 -12.66 8.70 0.52
CA LEU A 86 -12.13 8.97 1.85
C LEU A 86 -10.64 8.63 1.88
N VAL A 87 -9.83 9.46 2.49
CA VAL A 87 -8.39 9.26 2.62
C VAL A 87 -7.99 9.44 4.08
N VAL A 88 -7.34 8.44 4.67
CA VAL A 88 -6.80 8.57 6.03
C VAL A 88 -5.51 9.38 5.97
N ALA A 89 -5.54 10.59 6.51
CA ALA A 89 -4.42 11.54 6.51
C ALA A 89 -3.80 11.66 7.92
N GLY A 90 -3.15 10.59 8.38
CA GLY A 90 -2.52 10.54 9.70
C GLY A 90 -1.00 10.80 9.69
N GLY A 91 -0.43 11.00 8.50
CA GLY A 91 0.98 11.29 8.31
C GLY A 91 1.31 11.60 6.86
N SER A 92 2.60 11.57 6.52
CA SER A 92 3.09 12.00 5.20
C SER A 92 2.57 11.14 4.05
N PHE A 93 2.38 9.84 4.27
CA PHE A 93 1.90 8.95 3.20
C PHE A 93 0.39 9.01 3.02
N GLY A 94 -0.39 9.24 4.09
CA GLY A 94 -1.80 9.57 3.95
C GLY A 94 -2.02 10.86 3.15
N HIS A 95 -1.27 11.93 3.44
CA HIS A 95 -1.31 13.16 2.65
C HIS A 95 -0.83 12.93 1.21
N ARG A 96 0.08 11.97 0.95
CA ARG A 96 0.49 11.61 -0.41
C ARG A 96 -0.68 11.09 -1.25
N PHE A 97 -1.59 10.31 -0.69
CA PHE A 97 -2.82 9.93 -1.38
C PHE A 97 -3.71 11.13 -1.70
N CYS A 98 -3.83 12.10 -0.77
CA CYS A 98 -4.56 13.33 -1.04
C CYS A 98 -3.95 14.11 -2.22
N GLU A 99 -2.61 14.31 -2.23
CA GLU A 99 -1.89 14.97 -3.33
C GLU A 99 -2.12 14.26 -4.68
N ILE A 100 -2.11 12.94 -4.71
CA ILE A 100 -2.40 12.15 -5.91
C ILE A 100 -3.83 12.41 -6.39
N CYS A 101 -4.81 12.38 -5.49
CA CYS A 101 -6.20 12.70 -5.83
C CYS A 101 -6.34 14.12 -6.40
N GLU A 102 -5.65 15.11 -5.81
CA GLU A 102 -5.62 16.49 -6.31
C GLU A 102 -5.07 16.59 -7.73
N VAL A 103 -3.92 15.93 -8.00
CA VAL A 103 -3.28 15.94 -9.32
C VAL A 103 -4.22 15.40 -10.40
N TYR A 104 -4.96 14.34 -10.12
CA TYR A 104 -5.91 13.74 -11.07
C TYR A 104 -7.31 14.35 -11.03
N GLY A 105 -7.55 15.28 -10.10
CA GLY A 105 -8.86 15.92 -9.93
C GLY A 105 -9.94 14.95 -9.46
N ILE A 106 -9.57 13.94 -8.66
CA ILE A 106 -10.48 12.97 -8.06
C ILE A 106 -11.02 13.57 -6.76
N PRO A 107 -12.35 13.75 -6.62
CA PRO A 107 -12.94 14.29 -5.40
C PRO A 107 -12.62 13.42 -4.19
N HIS A 108 -12.09 14.02 -3.13
CA HIS A 108 -11.75 13.30 -1.92
C HIS A 108 -12.02 14.13 -0.66
N THR A 109 -12.09 13.44 0.46
CA THR A 109 -12.16 14.03 1.80
C THR A 109 -11.09 13.39 2.66
N ALA A 110 -10.18 14.20 3.18
CA ALA A 110 -9.17 13.75 4.12
C ALA A 110 -9.80 13.55 5.51
N ILE A 111 -9.56 12.39 6.11
CA ILE A 111 -9.79 12.13 7.52
C ILE A 111 -8.51 12.53 8.23
N GLU A 112 -8.45 13.80 8.64
CA GLU A 112 -7.27 14.36 9.28
C GLU A 112 -7.10 13.79 10.70
N LEU A 113 -5.99 13.12 10.92
CA LEU A 113 -5.62 12.60 12.23
C LEU A 113 -4.42 13.37 12.78
N ARG A 114 -4.42 13.58 14.08
CA ARG A 114 -3.22 14.07 14.74
C ARG A 114 -2.12 13.01 14.61
N GLN A 115 -0.91 13.43 14.25
CA GLN A 115 0.23 12.53 14.09
C GLN A 115 0.44 11.63 15.33
N GLY A 116 0.61 10.33 15.09
CA GLY A 116 0.78 9.34 16.13
C GLY A 116 -0.53 8.85 16.78
N HIS A 117 -1.71 9.29 16.29
CA HIS A 117 -3.00 8.82 16.77
C HIS A 117 -3.59 7.76 15.85
N ALA A 118 -4.17 6.73 16.45
CA ALA A 118 -4.91 5.70 15.73
C ALA A 118 -6.22 6.26 15.18
N LEU A 119 -6.66 5.71 14.04
CA LEU A 119 -8.02 5.88 13.53
C LEU A 119 -9.00 5.10 14.42
N THR A 120 -10.13 5.70 14.75
CA THR A 120 -11.16 5.10 15.60
C THR A 120 -12.51 5.03 14.90
N PRO A 121 -13.46 4.18 15.36
CA PRO A 121 -14.83 4.18 14.84
C PRO A 121 -15.52 5.55 14.91
N ALA A 122 -15.17 6.37 15.91
CA ALA A 122 -15.72 7.72 16.05
C ALA A 122 -15.26 8.66 14.93
N ASP A 123 -14.03 8.47 14.42
CA ASP A 123 -13.52 9.25 13.30
C ASP A 123 -14.19 8.87 11.98
N LEU A 124 -14.65 7.62 11.83
CA LEU A 124 -15.33 7.10 10.64
C LEU A 124 -16.84 7.41 10.63
N ALA A 125 -17.47 7.46 11.80
CA ALA A 125 -18.91 7.60 11.93
C ALA A 125 -19.52 8.77 11.14
N PRO A 126 -18.91 9.96 11.03
CA PRO A 126 -19.46 11.08 10.26
C PRO A 126 -19.59 10.81 8.76
N TYR A 127 -18.87 9.83 8.25
CA TYR A 127 -18.76 9.53 6.81
C TYR A 127 -19.65 8.35 6.37
N ALA A 128 -20.25 7.62 7.33
CA ALA A 128 -21.11 6.49 7.03
C ALA A 128 -22.35 6.93 6.21
N GLY A 129 -22.66 6.23 5.12
CA GLY A 129 -23.81 6.50 4.27
C GLY A 129 -23.75 7.82 3.50
N GLN A 130 -22.61 8.49 3.42
CA GLN A 130 -22.45 9.81 2.78
C GLN A 130 -22.15 9.75 1.27
N GLY A 131 -22.26 8.58 0.63
CA GLY A 131 -22.09 8.41 -0.82
C GLY A 131 -20.63 8.46 -1.29
N TYR A 132 -19.70 8.08 -0.46
CA TYR A 132 -18.33 7.80 -0.89
C TYR A 132 -18.29 6.49 -1.68
N THR A 133 -17.30 6.36 -2.58
CA THR A 133 -17.12 5.20 -3.45
C THR A 133 -15.83 4.45 -3.16
N GLY A 134 -14.84 5.09 -2.54
CA GLY A 134 -13.55 4.50 -2.23
C GLY A 134 -12.95 4.99 -0.92
N PHE A 135 -12.04 4.19 -0.41
CA PHE A 135 -11.31 4.43 0.83
C PHE A 135 -9.81 4.15 0.61
N LEU A 136 -8.96 5.14 0.84
CA LEU A 136 -7.51 5.03 0.71
C LEU A 136 -6.84 5.10 2.08
N VAL A 137 -5.96 4.15 2.37
CA VAL A 137 -5.24 4.09 3.65
C VAL A 137 -3.86 3.47 3.48
N ASN A 138 -2.89 3.97 4.24
CA ASN A 138 -1.63 3.28 4.49
C ASN A 138 -1.84 2.39 5.72
N MET A 139 -1.73 1.06 5.60
CA MET A 139 -1.93 0.14 6.72
C MET A 139 -1.00 0.53 7.90
N HIS A 140 0.26 0.79 7.59
CA HIS A 140 1.24 1.32 8.53
C HIS A 140 1.72 2.69 8.04
N GLU A 141 1.31 3.75 8.72
CA GLU A 141 1.79 5.10 8.43
C GLU A 141 3.24 5.25 8.89
N THR A 142 4.15 4.99 7.98
CA THR A 142 5.61 4.90 8.23
C THR A 142 6.18 6.18 8.85
N SER A 143 5.64 7.34 8.51
CA SER A 143 6.13 8.64 8.98
C SER A 143 5.82 8.91 10.46
N THR A 144 4.84 8.21 11.03
CA THR A 144 4.38 8.39 12.41
C THR A 144 4.47 7.12 13.25
N GLY A 145 4.68 5.96 12.61
CA GLY A 145 4.77 4.65 13.26
C GLY A 145 3.41 4.09 13.72
N VAL A 146 2.31 4.57 13.15
CA VAL A 146 0.96 4.09 13.50
C VAL A 146 0.56 2.95 12.58
N LEU A 147 0.21 1.81 13.17
CA LEU A 147 -0.48 0.71 12.50
C LEU A 147 -1.98 0.88 12.71
N TYR A 148 -2.74 0.92 11.63
CA TYR A 148 -4.20 1.07 11.69
C TYR A 148 -4.90 -0.29 11.80
N ASP A 149 -6.04 -0.30 12.47
CA ASP A 149 -6.92 -1.48 12.61
C ASP A 149 -7.62 -1.76 11.28
N MET A 150 -7.09 -2.73 10.53
CA MET A 150 -7.61 -3.08 9.21
C MET A 150 -8.93 -3.85 9.28
N ASP A 151 -9.22 -4.54 10.38
CA ASP A 151 -10.51 -5.22 10.58
C ASP A 151 -11.64 -4.19 10.69
N MET A 152 -11.42 -3.15 11.50
CA MET A 152 -12.36 -2.04 11.64
C MET A 152 -12.57 -1.31 10.29
N ILE A 153 -11.49 -0.99 9.58
CA ILE A 153 -11.54 -0.30 8.29
C ILE A 153 -12.27 -1.17 7.24
N SER A 154 -11.92 -2.44 7.15
CA SER A 154 -12.57 -3.38 6.22
C SER A 154 -14.06 -3.54 6.49
N ALA A 155 -14.46 -3.61 7.78
CA ALA A 155 -15.87 -3.65 8.16
C ALA A 155 -16.60 -2.40 7.71
N PHE A 156 -16.04 -1.21 8.01
CA PHE A 156 -16.60 0.07 7.57
C PHE A 156 -16.75 0.15 6.04
N CYS A 157 -15.74 -0.25 5.29
CA CYS A 157 -15.78 -0.24 3.83
C CYS A 157 -16.86 -1.19 3.28
N ARG A 158 -16.96 -2.41 3.81
CA ARG A 158 -18.00 -3.37 3.40
C ARG A 158 -19.41 -2.85 3.69
N GLU A 159 -19.64 -2.31 4.89
CA GLU A 159 -20.94 -1.77 5.29
C GLU A 159 -21.40 -0.58 4.44
N ASN A 160 -20.46 0.20 3.93
CA ASN A 160 -20.75 1.39 3.13
C ASN A 160 -20.54 1.18 1.61
N GLY A 161 -20.15 -0.02 1.16
CA GLY A 161 -19.95 -0.34 -0.26
C GLY A 161 -18.74 0.37 -0.88
N LEU A 162 -17.68 0.64 -0.11
CA LEU A 162 -16.49 1.35 -0.56
C LEU A 162 -15.46 0.37 -1.14
N VAL A 163 -14.81 0.77 -2.22
CA VAL A 163 -13.60 0.10 -2.70
C VAL A 163 -12.43 0.49 -1.79
N LEU A 164 -11.86 -0.50 -1.11
CA LEU A 164 -10.72 -0.28 -0.21
C LEU A 164 -9.41 -0.44 -0.97
N VAL A 165 -8.56 0.58 -0.91
CA VAL A 165 -7.17 0.56 -1.38
C VAL A 165 -6.24 0.71 -0.19
N VAL A 166 -5.32 -0.23 -0.06
CA VAL A 166 -4.35 -0.29 1.05
C VAL A 166 -2.93 -0.19 0.51
N ASP A 167 -2.18 0.79 0.98
CA ASP A 167 -0.73 0.79 0.89
C ASP A 167 -0.16 0.04 2.09
N ALA A 168 0.44 -1.12 1.84
CA ALA A 168 1.00 -2.00 2.86
C ALA A 168 2.53 -2.13 2.76
N ILE A 169 3.22 -1.17 2.15
CA ILE A 169 4.66 -1.27 1.84
C ILE A 169 5.54 -1.58 3.07
N SER A 170 5.18 -1.11 4.25
CA SER A 170 5.91 -1.35 5.49
C SER A 170 5.21 -2.33 6.44
N ALA A 171 4.09 -2.90 6.04
CA ALA A 171 3.31 -3.85 6.85
C ALA A 171 3.20 -5.24 6.20
N PHE A 172 3.25 -5.33 4.86
CA PHE A 172 3.09 -6.58 4.13
C PHE A 172 4.10 -7.65 4.58
N LEU A 173 3.62 -8.79 5.02
CA LEU A 173 4.39 -9.91 5.59
C LEU A 173 5.16 -9.57 6.90
N ALA A 174 4.93 -8.41 7.48
CA ALA A 174 5.50 -8.01 8.76
C ALA A 174 4.44 -8.02 9.89
N ASP A 175 3.19 -7.77 9.53
CA ASP A 175 2.03 -7.85 10.43
C ASP A 175 1.01 -8.86 9.87
N ASP A 176 0.25 -9.52 10.76
CA ASP A 176 -0.79 -10.51 10.43
C ASP A 176 -2.11 -9.83 9.98
#